data_9778f22245d01b7241d9ec664f94eee2
#
_entry.id   9778f22245d01b7241d9ec664f94eee2
#
_cell.length_a   1.000
_cell.length_b   1.000
_cell.length_c   1.000
_cell.angle_alpha   90.00
_cell.angle_beta   90.00
_cell.angle_gamma   90.00
#
_symmetry.space_group_name_H-M   'P 1'
#
loop_
_entity.id
_entity.type
_entity.pdbx_description
1 polymer ?
#
loop_
_entity_poly.entity_id
_entity_poly.type
_entity_poly.pdbx_seq_one_letter_code
_entity_poly.pdbx_strand_id
1 'polypeptide(L)'
;MSVALWCLDADQQTPVSVEATGSALQAGLWDCPPLMRVVYTFQNPDWELIWEQPGEVCGEGGFGLVFHGEQDTLVVCRDGTRIPAEKKARDFKVPAGGVEVYRMDKHADYNMNHKEDFFQAILTGKAPCMDIELGHRVANLNNLGNLSYVLDRKLVWDGQREQVVNDEQANRMLSRPQRHPYHR
;
A
#
# COMPACT_ATOMS: atom_id res chain seq x y z
N MET A 1 1.03 -1.69 0.73
CA MET A 1 0.26 -1.08 -0.35
C MET A 1 0.09 -1.99 -1.57
N SER A 2 1.13 -2.63 -2.11
CA SER A 2 1.00 -3.54 -3.27
C SER A 2 -0.09 -4.60 -3.13
N VAL A 3 -0.17 -5.26 -1.98
CA VAL A 3 -1.20 -6.29 -1.72
C VAL A 3 -2.62 -5.71 -1.78
N ALA A 4 -2.83 -4.46 -1.32
CA ALA A 4 -4.13 -3.80 -1.44
C ALA A 4 -4.52 -3.58 -2.91
N LEU A 5 -3.57 -3.11 -3.73
CA LEU A 5 -3.81 -2.93 -5.17
C LEU A 5 -4.13 -4.26 -5.87
N TRP A 6 -3.39 -5.33 -5.56
CA TRP A 6 -3.66 -6.65 -6.13
C TRP A 6 -5.02 -7.22 -5.74
N CYS A 7 -5.39 -7.08 -4.46
CA CYS A 7 -6.70 -7.59 -4.00
C CYS A 7 -7.89 -6.92 -4.68
N LEU A 8 -7.71 -5.70 -5.19
CA LEU A 8 -8.74 -4.90 -5.83
C LEU A 8 -8.58 -4.83 -7.37
N ASP A 9 -7.65 -5.59 -7.94
CA ASP A 9 -7.29 -5.50 -9.36
C ASP A 9 -6.98 -4.06 -9.81
N ALA A 10 -6.32 -3.32 -8.91
CA ALA A 10 -6.04 -1.89 -9.04
C ALA A 10 -4.54 -1.60 -9.26
N ASP A 11 -3.77 -2.59 -9.67
CA ASP A 11 -2.33 -2.49 -9.90
C ASP A 11 -1.97 -1.54 -11.06
N GLN A 12 -2.93 -1.26 -11.96
CA GLN A 12 -2.81 -0.29 -13.05
C GLN A 12 -3.41 1.09 -12.72
N GLN A 13 -4.00 1.25 -11.53
CA GLN A 13 -4.64 2.50 -11.12
C GLN A 13 -3.67 3.42 -10.37
N THR A 14 -3.95 4.72 -10.43
CA THR A 14 -3.29 5.75 -9.62
C THR A 14 -4.36 6.55 -8.86
N PRO A 15 -4.07 7.07 -7.66
CA PRO A 15 -5.02 7.91 -6.95
C PRO A 15 -5.23 9.22 -7.70
N VAL A 16 -6.40 9.82 -7.56
CA VAL A 16 -6.69 11.17 -8.04
C VAL A 16 -6.35 12.24 -6.98
N SER A 17 -6.29 11.84 -5.72
CA SER A 17 -5.85 12.73 -4.65
C SER A 17 -5.25 11.96 -3.47
N VAL A 18 -4.42 12.66 -2.71
CA VAL A 18 -3.77 12.15 -1.49
C VAL A 18 -3.86 13.21 -0.42
N GLU A 19 -4.26 12.81 0.78
CA GLU A 19 -4.32 13.67 1.95
C GLU A 19 -3.75 12.96 3.16
N ALA A 20 -2.76 13.57 3.79
CA ALA A 20 -2.11 13.04 4.98
C ALA A 20 -2.31 13.95 6.18
N THR A 21 -2.58 13.34 7.32
CA THR A 21 -2.60 14.00 8.63
C THR A 21 -1.70 13.22 9.58
N GLY A 22 -1.14 13.90 10.56
CA GLY A 22 -0.26 13.22 11.51
C GLY A 22 0.10 14.10 12.70
N SER A 23 0.71 13.48 13.71
CA SER A 23 1.26 14.21 14.85
C SER A 23 2.55 14.95 14.47
N ALA A 24 2.93 15.95 15.26
CA ALA A 24 4.23 16.56 15.13
C ALA A 24 5.37 15.53 15.30
N LEU A 25 6.48 15.76 14.61
CA LEU A 25 7.70 14.98 14.78
C LEU A 25 8.19 15.08 16.23
N GLN A 26 8.57 13.94 16.79
CA GLN A 26 9.18 13.89 18.10
C GLN A 26 10.70 13.93 17.96
N ALA A 27 11.35 14.59 18.92
CA ALA A 27 12.82 14.56 18.99
C ALA A 27 13.30 13.12 19.28
N GLY A 28 14.18 12.60 18.44
CA GLY A 28 14.68 11.24 18.56
C GLY A 28 15.57 10.82 17.41
N LEU A 29 15.81 9.52 17.32
CA LEU A 29 16.60 8.92 16.24
C LEU A 29 15.84 8.91 14.90
N TRP A 30 14.51 8.90 14.94
CA TRP A 30 13.64 8.78 13.78
C TRP A 30 12.97 10.12 13.50
N ASP A 31 12.91 10.49 12.23
CA ASP A 31 12.30 11.72 11.71
C ASP A 31 10.92 11.46 11.05
N CYS A 32 10.18 10.51 11.58
CA CYS A 32 8.84 10.19 11.13
C CYS A 32 7.80 10.45 12.22
N PRO A 33 6.56 10.84 11.87
CA PRO A 33 5.50 11.06 12.83
C PRO A 33 5.08 9.73 13.49
N PRO A 34 4.93 9.67 14.83
CA PRO A 34 4.45 8.47 15.51
C PRO A 34 2.98 8.14 15.20
N LEU A 35 2.19 9.14 14.86
CA LEU A 35 0.81 8.99 14.42
C LEU A 35 0.68 9.60 13.03
N MET A 36 0.21 8.82 12.06
CA MET A 36 -0.01 9.29 10.70
C MET A 36 -1.16 8.53 10.06
N ARG A 37 -1.99 9.26 9.34
CA ARG A 37 -3.07 8.73 8.51
C ARG A 37 -2.97 9.34 7.13
N VAL A 38 -2.97 8.50 6.10
CA VAL A 38 -2.94 8.93 4.70
C VAL A 38 -4.13 8.35 3.98
N VAL A 39 -4.91 9.18 3.31
CA VAL A 39 -6.05 8.79 2.49
C VAL A 39 -5.70 9.01 1.03
N TYR A 40 -5.77 7.96 0.25
CA TYR A 40 -5.63 7.97 -1.19
C TYR A 40 -7.01 7.73 -1.80
N THR A 41 -7.51 8.68 -2.58
CA THR A 41 -8.80 8.55 -3.26
C THR A 41 -8.58 8.05 -4.68
N PHE A 42 -9.28 7.00 -5.04
CA PHE A 42 -9.30 6.44 -6.40
C PHE A 42 -10.68 6.65 -7.03
N GLN A 43 -10.72 6.63 -8.36
CA GLN A 43 -11.95 6.75 -9.15
C GLN A 43 -12.01 5.65 -10.21
N ASN A 44 -13.25 5.30 -10.59
CA ASN A 44 -13.54 4.32 -11.65
C ASN A 44 -13.05 2.88 -11.36
N PRO A 45 -13.57 2.20 -10.32
CA PRO A 45 -14.62 2.62 -9.38
C PRO A 45 -14.11 3.54 -8.27
N ASP A 46 -15.01 4.18 -7.53
CA ASP A 46 -14.66 5.03 -6.41
C ASP A 46 -14.34 4.16 -5.19
N TRP A 47 -13.15 4.35 -4.63
CA TRP A 47 -12.71 3.72 -3.39
C TRP A 47 -11.56 4.51 -2.75
N GLU A 48 -11.28 4.22 -1.49
CA GLU A 48 -10.19 4.83 -0.75
C GLU A 48 -9.23 3.78 -0.20
N LEU A 49 -7.93 4.05 -0.35
CA LEU A 49 -6.88 3.34 0.36
C LEU A 49 -6.44 4.20 1.53
N ILE A 50 -6.59 3.67 2.74
CA ILE A 50 -6.18 4.36 3.96
C ILE A 50 -4.95 3.63 4.52
N TRP A 51 -3.87 4.37 4.72
CA TRP A 51 -2.71 3.91 5.47
C TRP A 51 -2.67 4.62 6.81
N GLU A 52 -2.56 3.86 7.89
CA GLU A 52 -2.58 4.39 9.26
C GLU A 52 -1.43 3.82 10.09
N GLN A 53 -0.89 4.67 10.98
CA GLN A 53 0.07 4.30 12.00
C GLN A 53 -0.27 5.05 13.31
N PRO A 54 -0.60 4.33 14.41
CA PRO A 54 -1.00 2.93 14.42
C PRO A 54 -2.31 2.73 13.69
N GLY A 55 -2.43 1.64 12.94
CA GLY A 55 -3.67 1.25 12.28
C GLY A 55 -4.55 0.33 13.12
N GLU A 56 -5.61 -0.19 12.52
CA GLU A 56 -6.42 -1.23 13.12
C GLU A 56 -5.56 -2.48 13.41
N VAL A 57 -5.84 -3.15 14.53
CA VAL A 57 -5.10 -4.36 14.89
C VAL A 57 -5.51 -5.51 13.96
N CYS A 58 -4.59 -5.94 13.14
CA CYS A 58 -4.75 -7.08 12.25
C CYS A 58 -3.86 -8.24 12.73
N GLY A 59 -4.48 -9.31 13.26
CA GLY A 59 -3.74 -10.47 13.74
C GLY A 59 -2.84 -10.22 14.95
N GLU A 60 -1.97 -11.18 15.27
CA GLU A 60 -1.06 -11.09 16.42
C GLU A 60 0.09 -10.08 16.18
N GLY A 61 0.43 -9.82 14.92
CA GLY A 61 1.51 -8.92 14.53
C GLY A 61 1.10 -7.46 14.33
N GLY A 62 -0.19 -7.12 14.45
CA GLY A 62 -0.69 -5.75 14.25
C GLY A 62 -0.46 -5.20 12.84
N PHE A 63 -0.20 -6.07 11.85
CA PHE A 63 0.11 -5.71 10.47
C PHE A 63 -0.79 -6.46 9.50
N GLY A 64 -1.50 -5.73 8.65
CA GLY A 64 -2.39 -6.34 7.67
C GLY A 64 -3.18 -5.32 6.87
N LEU A 65 -4.23 -5.80 6.22
CA LEU A 65 -5.19 -5.04 5.45
C LEU A 65 -6.60 -5.32 5.97
N VAL A 66 -7.40 -4.29 6.06
CA VAL A 66 -8.83 -4.38 6.36
C VAL A 66 -9.59 -3.81 5.16
N PHE A 67 -10.46 -4.62 4.57
CA PHE A 67 -11.34 -4.22 3.48
C PHE A 67 -12.74 -4.00 4.06
N HIS A 68 -13.19 -2.76 4.09
CA HIS A 68 -14.55 -2.40 4.50
C HIS A 68 -15.45 -2.39 3.26
N GLY A 69 -16.21 -3.47 3.08
CA GLY A 69 -17.21 -3.58 2.01
C GLY A 69 -18.58 -3.10 2.46
N GLU A 70 -19.53 -3.03 1.54
CA GLU A 70 -20.91 -2.63 1.83
C GLU A 70 -21.67 -3.66 2.69
N GLN A 71 -21.32 -4.93 2.58
CA GLN A 71 -22.02 -6.02 3.25
C GLN A 71 -21.27 -6.53 4.48
N ASP A 72 -19.91 -6.55 4.40
CA ASP A 72 -19.07 -7.11 5.45
C ASP A 72 -17.65 -6.55 5.38
N THR A 73 -16.84 -6.92 6.35
CA THR A 73 -15.44 -6.53 6.46
C THR A 73 -14.53 -7.76 6.33
N LEU A 74 -13.50 -7.64 5.47
CA LEU A 74 -12.50 -8.69 5.28
C LEU A 74 -11.15 -8.24 5.84
N VAL A 75 -10.55 -9.06 6.72
CA VAL A 75 -9.20 -8.81 7.23
C VAL A 75 -8.22 -9.80 6.60
N VAL A 76 -7.17 -9.28 6.00
CA VAL A 76 -6.06 -10.05 5.42
C VAL A 76 -4.78 -9.71 6.17
N CYS A 77 -4.16 -10.69 6.78
CA CYS A 77 -2.90 -10.52 7.51
C CYS A 77 -1.98 -11.71 7.27
N ARG A 78 -0.75 -11.65 7.77
CA ARG A 78 0.21 -12.74 7.62
C ARG A 78 -0.23 -14.05 8.27
N ASP A 79 -1.13 -13.99 9.26
CA ASP A 79 -1.68 -15.16 9.93
C ASP A 79 -2.85 -15.80 9.17
N GLY A 80 -3.21 -15.24 8.02
CA GLY A 80 -4.31 -15.68 7.17
C GLY A 80 -5.35 -14.60 6.92
N THR A 81 -6.48 -15.02 6.35
CA THR A 81 -7.61 -14.15 6.02
C THR A 81 -8.72 -14.35 7.05
N ARG A 82 -9.32 -13.25 7.51
CA ARG A 82 -10.36 -13.25 8.56
C ARG A 82 -11.55 -12.39 8.18
N ILE A 83 -12.71 -12.83 8.64
CA ILE A 83 -13.94 -12.02 8.66
C ILE A 83 -14.20 -11.64 10.12
N PRO A 84 -14.19 -10.34 10.49
CA PRO A 84 -14.19 -9.91 11.90
C PRO A 84 -15.43 -10.29 12.71
N ALA A 85 -16.58 -10.57 12.07
CA ALA A 85 -17.76 -11.07 12.74
C ALA A 85 -17.52 -12.38 13.50
N GLU A 86 -16.44 -13.09 13.17
CA GLU A 86 -16.03 -14.31 13.85
C GLU A 86 -14.81 -14.07 14.74
N LYS A 87 -15.03 -14.02 16.04
CA LYS A 87 -14.03 -13.70 17.06
C LYS A 87 -12.84 -14.67 17.15
N LYS A 88 -12.83 -15.76 16.38
CA LYS A 88 -11.76 -16.77 16.39
C LYS A 88 -11.41 -17.21 14.97
N ALA A 89 -10.47 -16.55 14.36
CA ALA A 89 -9.99 -16.91 13.02
C ALA A 89 -9.42 -18.34 12.91
N ARG A 90 -9.02 -18.96 14.02
CA ARG A 90 -8.55 -20.35 14.07
C ARG A 90 -9.68 -21.37 13.88
N ASP A 91 -10.91 -20.98 14.18
CA ASP A 91 -12.11 -21.83 14.11
C ASP A 91 -12.97 -21.49 12.89
N PHE A 92 -12.48 -20.61 11.99
CA PHE A 92 -13.24 -20.22 10.81
C PHE A 92 -13.48 -21.44 9.91
N LYS A 93 -14.74 -21.81 9.79
CA LYS A 93 -15.24 -22.73 8.77
C LYS A 93 -15.86 -21.90 7.67
N VAL A 94 -15.39 -22.08 6.45
CA VAL A 94 -16.02 -21.44 5.28
C VAL A 94 -17.51 -21.82 5.29
N PRO A 95 -18.45 -20.88 5.33
CA PRO A 95 -19.87 -21.18 5.21
C PRO A 95 -20.17 -21.97 3.94
N ALA A 96 -21.19 -22.81 3.95
CA ALA A 96 -21.61 -23.53 2.75
C ALA A 96 -21.92 -22.51 1.64
N GLY A 97 -21.16 -22.53 0.54
CA GLY A 97 -21.22 -21.55 -0.54
C GLY A 97 -20.28 -20.36 -0.39
N GLY A 98 -19.47 -20.29 0.66
CA GLY A 98 -18.44 -19.27 0.84
C GLY A 98 -17.18 -19.53 0.01
N VAL A 99 -16.33 -18.50 -0.08
CA VAL A 99 -15.03 -18.60 -0.75
C VAL A 99 -14.08 -19.42 0.10
N GLU A 100 -13.37 -20.38 -0.51
CA GLU A 100 -12.32 -21.13 0.17
C GLU A 100 -11.22 -20.17 0.60
N VAL A 101 -10.99 -20.09 1.91
CA VAL A 101 -9.90 -19.29 2.47
C VAL A 101 -8.59 -20.03 2.25
N TYR A 102 -7.76 -19.54 1.36
CA TYR A 102 -6.42 -20.09 1.14
C TYR A 102 -5.57 -19.88 2.39
N ARG A 103 -5.27 -20.97 3.08
CA ARG A 103 -4.26 -20.96 4.14
C ARG A 103 -2.92 -21.22 3.49
N MET A 104 -2.06 -20.22 3.55
CA MET A 104 -0.67 -20.43 3.14
C MET A 104 -0.02 -21.45 4.08
N ASP A 105 0.72 -22.38 3.51
CA ASP A 105 1.49 -23.36 4.27
C ASP A 105 2.41 -22.62 5.25
N LYS A 106 2.35 -22.97 6.55
CA LYS A 106 3.22 -22.39 7.59
C LYS A 106 4.71 -22.60 7.32
N HIS A 107 5.03 -23.55 6.44
CA HIS A 107 6.40 -23.87 6.03
C HIS A 107 6.84 -23.19 4.72
N ALA A 108 5.94 -22.44 4.07
CA ALA A 108 6.31 -21.68 2.88
C ALA A 108 7.29 -20.56 3.26
N ASP A 109 8.52 -20.63 2.76
CA ASP A 109 9.47 -19.52 2.90
C ASP A 109 9.15 -18.45 1.86
N TYR A 110 8.31 -17.49 2.25
CA TYR A 110 7.88 -16.39 1.38
C TYR A 110 9.06 -15.58 0.82
N ASN A 111 10.12 -15.44 1.60
CA ASN A 111 11.28 -14.69 1.16
C ASN A 111 12.02 -15.45 0.06
N MET A 112 12.08 -16.77 0.16
CA MET A 112 12.68 -17.60 -0.89
C MET A 112 11.84 -17.62 -2.16
N ASN A 113 10.51 -17.73 -2.04
CA ASN A 113 9.61 -17.70 -3.20
C ASN A 113 9.72 -16.36 -3.96
N HIS A 114 9.81 -15.25 -3.27
CA HIS A 114 9.98 -13.93 -3.89
C HIS A 114 11.34 -13.79 -4.57
N LYS A 115 12.41 -14.30 -3.97
CA LYS A 115 13.75 -14.32 -4.59
C LYS A 115 13.78 -15.23 -5.81
N GLU A 116 13.17 -16.41 -5.70
CA GLU A 116 13.08 -17.35 -6.82
C GLU A 116 12.32 -16.74 -8.01
N ASP A 117 11.20 -16.08 -7.77
CA ASP A 117 10.45 -15.35 -8.80
C ASP A 117 11.34 -14.33 -9.52
N PHE A 118 12.13 -13.55 -8.76
CA PHE A 118 13.08 -12.60 -9.33
C PHE A 118 14.17 -13.27 -10.20
N PHE A 119 14.76 -14.38 -9.72
CA PHE A 119 15.75 -15.11 -10.49
C PHE A 119 15.16 -15.75 -11.75
N GLN A 120 13.95 -16.30 -11.64
CA GLN A 120 13.23 -16.87 -12.80
C GLN A 120 12.88 -15.78 -13.82
N ALA A 121 12.51 -14.59 -13.37
CA ALA A 121 12.30 -13.46 -14.26
C ALA A 121 13.55 -13.11 -15.08
N ILE A 122 14.72 -13.10 -14.44
CA ILE A 122 16.01 -12.88 -15.14
C ILE A 122 16.30 -13.98 -16.15
N LEU A 123 16.13 -15.24 -15.76
CA LEU A 123 16.46 -16.39 -16.61
C LEU A 123 15.51 -16.58 -17.79
N THR A 124 14.24 -16.24 -17.61
CA THR A 124 13.18 -16.51 -18.60
C THR A 124 12.76 -15.28 -19.40
N GLY A 125 13.11 -14.08 -18.94
CA GLY A 125 12.63 -12.81 -19.50
C GLY A 125 11.14 -12.51 -19.20
N LYS A 126 10.49 -13.26 -18.32
CA LYS A 126 9.12 -13.01 -17.89
C LYS A 126 9.10 -11.92 -16.80
N ALA A 127 8.04 -11.13 -16.75
CA ALA A 127 7.85 -10.16 -15.69
C ALA A 127 7.74 -10.89 -14.32
N PRO A 128 8.42 -10.40 -13.26
CA PRO A 128 8.23 -10.89 -11.91
C PRO A 128 6.85 -10.45 -11.35
N CYS A 129 6.41 -11.08 -10.27
CA CYS A 129 5.14 -10.73 -9.62
C CYS A 129 5.08 -9.26 -9.16
N MET A 130 6.22 -8.68 -8.82
CA MET A 130 6.40 -7.27 -8.53
C MET A 130 7.28 -6.67 -9.63
N ASP A 131 6.66 -6.30 -10.74
CA ASP A 131 7.36 -5.65 -11.84
C ASP A 131 7.72 -4.19 -11.49
N ILE A 132 8.55 -3.58 -12.33
CA ILE A 132 9.04 -2.22 -12.09
C ILE A 132 7.93 -1.16 -12.13
N GLU A 133 6.89 -1.37 -12.93
CA GLU A 133 5.77 -0.44 -13.06
C GLU A 133 4.91 -0.44 -11.80
N LEU A 134 4.59 -1.62 -11.27
CA LEU A 134 3.88 -1.75 -10.00
C LEU A 134 4.75 -1.21 -8.85
N GLY A 135 6.04 -1.54 -8.85
CA GLY A 135 7.00 -1.01 -7.87
C GLY A 135 7.04 0.51 -7.86
N HIS A 136 7.06 1.15 -9.04
CA HIS A 136 7.01 2.59 -9.21
C HIS A 136 5.71 3.20 -8.68
N ARG A 137 4.55 2.63 -9.01
CA ARG A 137 3.24 3.09 -8.49
C ARG A 137 3.16 3.02 -6.97
N VAL A 138 3.61 1.92 -6.39
CA VAL A 138 3.65 1.77 -4.92
C VAL A 138 4.60 2.78 -4.28
N ALA A 139 5.75 3.05 -4.90
CA ALA A 139 6.69 4.07 -4.43
C ALA A 139 6.07 5.47 -4.51
N ASN A 140 5.34 5.78 -5.59
CA ASN A 140 4.63 7.04 -5.73
C ASN A 140 3.57 7.23 -4.65
N LEU A 141 2.78 6.20 -4.29
CA LEU A 141 1.85 6.28 -3.17
C LEU A 141 2.57 6.68 -1.88
N ASN A 142 3.66 6.00 -1.53
CA ASN A 142 4.42 6.31 -0.32
C ASN A 142 4.97 7.75 -0.33
N ASN A 143 5.54 8.17 -1.46
CA ASN A 143 6.13 9.51 -1.59
C ASN A 143 5.06 10.61 -1.55
N LEU A 144 3.92 10.42 -2.20
CA LEU A 144 2.81 11.38 -2.19
C LEU A 144 2.19 11.53 -0.80
N GLY A 145 2.07 10.42 -0.04
CA GLY A 145 1.63 10.47 1.35
C GLY A 145 2.58 11.31 2.22
N ASN A 146 3.87 11.07 2.12
CA ASN A 146 4.88 11.87 2.83
C ASN A 146 4.87 13.34 2.39
N LEU A 147 4.73 13.59 1.09
CA LEU A 147 4.68 14.94 0.54
C LEU A 147 3.45 15.72 1.05
N SER A 148 2.28 15.08 1.05
CA SER A 148 1.06 15.65 1.61
C SER A 148 1.21 15.99 3.10
N TYR A 149 1.83 15.09 3.88
CA TYR A 149 2.11 15.34 5.30
C TYR A 149 3.04 16.54 5.50
N VAL A 150 4.16 16.61 4.76
CA VAL A 150 5.14 17.70 4.89
C VAL A 150 4.56 19.04 4.47
N LEU A 151 3.71 19.06 3.45
CA LEU A 151 3.07 20.27 2.94
C LEU A 151 1.78 20.64 3.69
N ASP A 152 1.31 19.76 4.57
CA ASP A 152 0.09 19.91 5.37
C ASP A 152 -1.14 20.28 4.53
N ARG A 153 -1.32 19.57 3.42
CA ARG A 153 -2.45 19.78 2.51
C ARG A 153 -2.72 18.59 1.60
N LYS A 154 -3.98 18.52 1.14
CA LYS A 154 -4.41 17.60 0.10
C LYS A 154 -3.70 17.90 -1.22
N LEU A 155 -3.21 16.86 -1.87
CA LEU A 155 -2.60 16.92 -3.20
C LEU A 155 -3.55 16.31 -4.22
N VAL A 156 -3.81 17.01 -5.32
CA VAL A 156 -4.52 16.48 -6.49
C VAL A 156 -3.48 15.94 -7.46
N TRP A 157 -3.55 14.65 -7.77
CA TRP A 157 -2.54 13.96 -8.55
C TRP A 157 -3.00 13.64 -9.97
N ASP A 158 -2.20 14.00 -10.96
CA ASP A 158 -2.32 13.54 -12.35
C ASP A 158 -1.37 12.36 -12.56
N GLY A 159 -1.91 11.16 -12.48
CA GLY A 159 -1.11 9.93 -12.61
C GLY A 159 -0.57 9.66 -14.00
N GLN A 160 -1.10 10.31 -15.05
CA GLN A 160 -0.57 10.19 -16.42
C GLN A 160 0.66 11.07 -16.63
N ARG A 161 0.63 12.27 -16.06
CA ARG A 161 1.77 13.22 -16.13
C ARG A 161 2.74 13.07 -14.98
N GLU A 162 2.35 12.32 -13.96
CA GLU A 162 3.08 12.20 -12.71
C GLU A 162 3.40 13.56 -12.07
N GLN A 163 2.35 14.38 -11.94
CA GLN A 163 2.44 15.73 -11.40
C GLN A 163 1.30 16.04 -10.43
N VAL A 164 1.58 16.89 -9.46
CA VAL A 164 0.56 17.48 -8.60
C VAL A 164 -0.07 18.65 -9.36
N VAL A 165 -1.40 18.62 -9.50
CA VAL A 165 -2.14 19.59 -10.31
C VAL A 165 -2.09 20.97 -9.65
N ASN A 166 -1.67 22.00 -10.39
CA ASN A 166 -1.61 23.39 -9.96
C ASN A 166 -0.81 23.62 -8.66
N ASP A 167 0.21 22.82 -8.38
CA ASP A 167 1.06 22.95 -7.20
C ASP A 167 2.55 22.86 -7.55
N GLU A 168 3.15 24.02 -7.87
CA GLU A 168 4.56 24.09 -8.22
C GLU A 168 5.50 23.72 -7.05
N GLN A 169 5.12 24.02 -5.82
CA GLN A 169 5.91 23.65 -4.64
C GLN A 169 5.98 22.14 -4.49
N ALA A 170 4.84 21.46 -4.56
CA ALA A 170 4.79 20.01 -4.52
C ALA A 170 5.58 19.39 -5.68
N ASN A 171 5.40 19.89 -6.89
CA ASN A 171 6.09 19.39 -8.08
C ASN A 171 7.62 19.52 -7.99
N ARG A 172 8.13 20.59 -7.39
CA ARG A 172 9.59 20.73 -7.14
C ARG A 172 10.12 19.69 -6.14
N MET A 173 9.28 19.19 -5.26
CA MET A 173 9.66 18.17 -4.25
C MET A 173 9.55 16.73 -4.75
N LEU A 174 9.00 16.49 -5.95
CA LEU A 174 8.91 15.15 -6.55
C LEU A 174 10.29 14.60 -6.97
N SER A 175 11.28 15.47 -7.11
CA SER A 175 12.63 15.05 -7.46
C SER A 175 13.68 15.67 -6.53
N ARG A 176 14.77 14.95 -6.33
CA ARG A 176 15.93 15.48 -5.60
C ARG A 176 16.95 16.05 -6.57
N PRO A 177 17.66 17.14 -6.20
CA PRO A 177 18.83 17.59 -6.96
C PRO A 177 19.83 16.45 -7.10
N GLN A 178 20.24 16.16 -8.33
CA GLN A 178 21.22 15.13 -8.57
C GLN A 178 22.63 15.68 -8.31
N ARG A 179 23.49 14.86 -7.67
CA ARG A 179 24.89 15.21 -7.46
C ARG A 179 25.68 15.13 -8.77
N HIS A 180 26.70 15.95 -8.90
CA HIS A 180 27.65 15.83 -10.00
C HIS A 180 28.35 14.45 -9.97
N PRO A 181 28.52 13.74 -11.12
CA PRO A 181 28.24 14.15 -12.50
C PRO A 181 26.87 13.65 -13.05
N TYR A 182 25.95 13.22 -12.20
CA TYR A 182 24.71 12.53 -12.59
C TYR A 182 23.56 13.48 -12.93
N HIS A 183 23.84 14.74 -13.26
CA HIS A 183 22.81 15.65 -13.76
C HIS A 183 22.31 15.16 -15.12
N ARG A 184 21.01 15.08 -15.29
CA ARG A 184 20.34 14.91 -16.58
C ARG A 184 19.57 16.18 -16.92
#